data_d0faf2d7e1f9c4b291a58470c8db1e0d
#
_entry.id   d0faf2d7e1f9c4b291a58470c8db1e0d
#
_cell.length_a   1.000
_cell.length_b   1.000
_cell.length_c   1.000
_cell.angle_alpha   90.00
_cell.angle_beta   90.00
_cell.angle_gamma   90.00
#
_symmetry.space_group_name_H-M   'P 1'
#
loop_
_entity.id
_entity.type
_entity.pdbx_description
1 polymer ?
#
loop_
_entity_poly.entity_id
_entity_poly.type
_entity_poly.pdbx_seq_one_letter_code
_entity_poly.pdbx_strand_id
1 'polypeptide(L)'
;MNVHSGMTIVGEYGENDFQLAQQSKVSAQIHFLGQRSDAISFLVTSQLFILPSHRDASPRVVREAMACSVPCIVTNIPGARDLIIDGVTGLLVPPSSPQKMAASIRSLIDNPERLEAFAKASREHIIQDFSVKAYTDGFATLFRSIKKA
;
A
#
# COMPACT_ATOMS: atom_id res chain seq x y z
N MET A 1 0.80 -22.03 16.30
CA MET A 1 1.65 -20.85 16.21
C MET A 1 0.70 -19.65 16.30
N ASN A 2 0.65 -18.96 17.44
CA ASN A 2 -0.22 -17.79 17.60
C ASN A 2 0.36 -16.66 16.73
N VAL A 3 -0.24 -16.43 15.58
CA VAL A 3 0.01 -15.23 14.80
C VAL A 3 -0.60 -14.08 15.60
N HIS A 4 0.23 -13.28 16.24
CA HIS A 4 -0.21 -12.05 16.85
C HIS A 4 -0.58 -11.11 15.70
N SER A 5 -1.87 -11.09 15.35
CA SER A 5 -2.40 -10.12 14.39
C SER A 5 -2.41 -8.75 15.06
N GLY A 6 -1.48 -7.90 14.67
CA GLY A 6 -1.40 -6.52 15.15
C GLY A 6 -1.40 -5.55 13.99
N MET A 7 -1.84 -4.33 14.23
CA MET A 7 -1.73 -3.21 13.31
C MET A 7 -0.61 -2.28 13.77
N THR A 8 0.34 -2.00 12.89
CA THR A 8 1.40 -1.03 13.14
C THR A 8 1.14 0.21 12.30
N ILE A 9 1.07 1.38 12.95
CA ILE A 9 0.88 2.68 12.31
C ILE A 9 2.22 3.41 12.30
N VAL A 10 2.75 3.65 11.11
CA VAL A 10 4.01 4.35 10.87
C VAL A 10 3.71 5.66 10.14
N GLY A 11 4.21 6.77 10.66
CA GLY A 11 3.98 8.11 10.14
C GLY A 11 3.31 9.03 11.15
N GLU A 12 2.87 10.19 10.69
CA GLU A 12 2.12 11.13 11.52
C GLU A 12 0.69 10.63 11.72
N TYR A 13 0.17 10.87 12.89
CA TYR A 13 -1.22 10.57 13.27
C TYR A 13 -1.76 11.68 14.16
N GLY A 14 -3.07 11.90 14.09
CA GLY A 14 -3.76 12.89 14.93
C GLY A 14 -4.04 12.36 16.34
N GLU A 15 -4.18 13.26 17.30
CA GLU A 15 -4.57 12.91 18.67
C GLU A 15 -5.91 12.15 18.71
N ASN A 16 -6.85 12.53 17.84
CA ASN A 16 -8.14 11.83 17.72
C ASN A 16 -7.97 10.39 17.27
N ASP A 17 -7.03 10.09 16.37
CA ASP A 17 -6.79 8.73 15.87
C ASP A 17 -6.24 7.85 17.01
N PHE A 18 -5.33 8.40 17.80
CA PHE A 18 -4.78 7.73 18.96
C PHE A 18 -5.86 7.45 20.00
N GLN A 19 -6.69 8.43 20.33
CA GLN A 19 -7.78 8.28 21.31
C GLN A 19 -8.81 7.24 20.83
N LEU A 20 -9.20 7.24 19.57
CA LEU A 20 -10.11 6.25 19.00
C LEU A 20 -9.52 4.83 19.11
N ALA A 21 -8.25 4.68 18.82
CA ALA A 21 -7.58 3.40 18.95
C ALA A 21 -7.54 2.91 20.42
N GLN A 22 -7.25 3.80 21.36
CA GLN A 22 -7.23 3.51 22.80
C GLN A 22 -8.61 3.04 23.32
N GLN A 23 -9.69 3.60 22.79
CA GLN A 23 -11.06 3.23 23.16
C GLN A 23 -11.53 1.92 22.49
N SER A 24 -10.77 1.40 21.53
CA SER A 24 -11.13 0.17 20.84
C SER A 24 -10.87 -1.07 21.72
N LYS A 25 -11.67 -2.11 21.51
CA LYS A 25 -11.49 -3.41 22.19
C LYS A 25 -10.17 -4.12 21.80
N VAL A 26 -9.50 -3.65 20.75
CA VAL A 26 -8.26 -4.22 20.22
C VAL A 26 -7.08 -3.26 20.40
N SER A 27 -7.18 -2.29 21.29
CA SER A 27 -6.15 -1.26 21.53
C SER A 27 -4.76 -1.85 21.79
N ALA A 28 -4.67 -2.97 22.50
CA ALA A 28 -3.41 -3.66 22.76
C ALA A 28 -2.73 -4.25 21.51
N GLN A 29 -3.45 -4.32 20.39
CA GLN A 29 -2.95 -4.82 19.10
C GLN A 29 -2.61 -3.70 18.12
N ILE A 30 -2.78 -2.44 18.52
CA ILE A 30 -2.51 -1.26 17.68
C ILE A 30 -1.28 -0.54 18.22
N HIS A 31 -0.24 -0.46 17.39
CA HIS A 31 1.05 0.12 17.75
C HIS A 31 1.31 1.39 16.94
N PHE A 32 1.37 2.53 17.60
CA PHE A 32 1.73 3.81 17.01
C PHE A 32 3.22 4.06 17.15
N LEU A 33 3.95 4.12 16.07
CA LEU A 33 5.41 4.26 16.06
C LEU A 33 5.91 5.66 15.66
N GLY A 34 4.99 6.53 15.21
CA GLY A 34 5.38 7.85 14.69
C GLY A 34 6.20 7.76 13.42
N GLN A 35 6.91 8.84 13.09
CA GLN A 35 7.80 8.86 11.94
C GLN A 35 9.02 7.97 12.16
N ARG A 36 9.35 7.16 11.14
CA ARG A 36 10.45 6.20 11.17
C ARG A 36 11.31 6.31 9.92
N SER A 37 12.63 6.30 10.10
CA SER A 37 13.60 6.23 9.00
C SER A 37 13.75 4.80 8.44
N ASP A 38 13.37 3.79 9.22
CA ASP A 38 13.44 2.37 8.89
C ASP A 38 12.08 1.77 8.49
N ALA A 39 11.18 2.57 7.92
CA ALA A 39 9.83 2.16 7.53
C ALA A 39 9.80 0.90 6.63
N ILE A 40 10.80 0.72 5.77
CA ILE A 40 10.92 -0.47 4.91
C ILE A 40 11.08 -1.76 5.74
N SER A 41 11.73 -1.71 6.90
CA SER A 41 11.88 -2.88 7.76
C SER A 41 10.52 -3.39 8.27
N PHE A 42 9.56 -2.49 8.46
CA PHE A 42 8.19 -2.87 8.81
C PHE A 42 7.44 -3.44 7.60
N LEU A 43 7.65 -2.88 6.41
CA LEU A 43 7.02 -3.41 5.19
C LEU A 43 7.44 -4.85 4.92
N VAL A 44 8.73 -5.18 4.93
CA VAL A 44 9.20 -6.55 4.62
C VAL A 44 8.73 -7.61 5.61
N THR A 45 8.28 -7.22 6.79
CA THR A 45 7.71 -8.11 7.81
C THR A 45 6.18 -8.07 7.86
N SER A 46 5.56 -7.22 7.06
CA SER A 46 4.10 -7.05 7.03
C SER A 46 3.44 -8.02 6.05
N GLN A 47 2.28 -8.52 6.41
CA GLN A 47 1.45 -9.35 5.53
C GLN A 47 0.57 -8.51 4.60
N LEU A 48 0.25 -7.29 4.98
CA LEU A 48 -0.65 -6.39 4.26
C LEU A 48 -0.28 -4.95 4.55
N PHE A 49 -0.28 -4.11 3.52
CA PHE A 49 -0.10 -2.67 3.63
C PHE A 49 -1.42 -1.95 3.35
N ILE A 50 -1.74 -0.95 4.16
CA ILE A 50 -2.98 -0.17 4.05
C ILE A 50 -2.62 1.31 4.01
N LEU A 51 -3.13 2.02 2.98
CA LEU A 51 -3.00 3.47 2.87
C LEU A 51 -4.38 4.13 2.77
N PRO A 52 -4.95 4.65 3.87
CA PRO A 52 -6.28 5.27 3.89
C PRO A 52 -6.26 6.77 3.58
N SER A 53 -5.27 7.25 2.81
CA SER A 53 -5.10 8.68 2.52
C SER A 53 -6.25 9.26 1.72
N HIS A 54 -6.64 10.51 2.02
CA HIS A 54 -7.62 11.26 1.25
C HIS A 54 -7.01 11.98 0.03
N ARG A 55 -5.72 12.28 0.08
CA ARG A 55 -4.97 12.95 -0.98
C ARG A 55 -3.54 12.44 -1.00
N ASP A 56 -3.11 12.02 -2.16
CA ASP A 56 -1.70 11.77 -2.47
C ASP A 56 -1.57 11.76 -3.99
N ALA A 57 -0.64 12.54 -4.52
CA ALA A 57 -0.43 12.63 -5.96
C ALA A 57 0.35 11.42 -6.51
N SER A 58 1.20 10.80 -5.68
CA SER A 58 2.02 9.65 -6.08
C SER A 58 2.61 8.98 -4.82
N PRO A 59 1.84 8.13 -4.13
CA PRO A 59 2.22 7.60 -2.83
C PRO A 59 3.45 6.67 -2.95
N ARG A 60 4.62 7.21 -2.57
CA ARG A 60 5.89 6.49 -2.64
C ARG A 60 5.86 5.21 -1.81
N VAL A 61 5.24 5.27 -0.64
CA VAL A 61 5.15 4.12 0.27
C VAL A 61 4.38 2.94 -0.33
N VAL A 62 3.42 3.20 -1.22
CA VAL A 62 2.72 2.12 -1.97
C VAL A 62 3.69 1.40 -2.89
N ARG A 63 4.53 2.15 -3.64
CA ARG A 63 5.57 1.54 -4.50
C ARG A 63 6.58 0.75 -3.69
N GLU A 64 6.97 1.25 -2.53
CA GLU A 64 7.87 0.57 -1.60
C GLU A 64 7.25 -0.75 -1.10
N ALA A 65 5.98 -0.74 -0.69
CA ALA A 65 5.26 -1.94 -0.27
C ALA A 65 5.15 -2.96 -1.41
N MET A 66 4.75 -2.53 -2.60
CA MET A 66 4.67 -3.39 -3.79
C MET A 66 6.04 -4.00 -4.14
N ALA A 67 7.11 -3.21 -4.07
CA ALA A 67 8.48 -3.68 -4.30
C ALA A 67 8.94 -4.70 -3.24
N CYS A 68 8.43 -4.61 -2.02
CA CYS A 68 8.64 -5.60 -0.96
C CYS A 68 7.73 -6.83 -1.06
N SER A 69 6.95 -6.98 -2.12
CA SER A 69 5.93 -8.04 -2.27
C SER A 69 4.87 -8.01 -1.16
N VAL A 70 4.49 -6.82 -0.71
CA VAL A 70 3.43 -6.65 0.29
C VAL A 70 2.15 -6.25 -0.43
N PRO A 71 1.08 -7.04 -0.33
CA PRO A 71 -0.23 -6.68 -0.90
C PRO A 71 -0.73 -5.36 -0.34
N CYS A 72 -1.34 -4.54 -1.20
CA CYS A 72 -1.78 -3.20 -0.84
C CYS A 72 -3.29 -3.05 -0.90
N ILE A 73 -3.87 -2.43 0.12
CA ILE A 73 -5.23 -1.86 0.08
C ILE A 73 -5.10 -0.35 0.21
N VAL A 74 -5.52 0.38 -0.81
CA VAL A 74 -5.29 1.82 -0.90
C VAL A 74 -6.60 2.54 -1.20
N THR A 75 -6.75 3.73 -0.67
CA THR A 75 -7.89 4.58 -1.03
C THR A 75 -7.84 4.94 -2.53
N ASN A 76 -9.00 4.85 -3.20
CA ASN A 76 -9.15 5.14 -4.62
C ASN A 76 -9.02 6.66 -4.88
N ILE A 77 -7.80 7.14 -4.88
CA ILE A 77 -7.39 8.51 -5.19
C ILE A 77 -6.54 8.52 -6.47
N PRO A 78 -6.42 9.65 -7.17
CA PRO A 78 -5.72 9.68 -8.47
C PRO A 78 -4.35 9.00 -8.45
N GLY A 79 -3.44 9.40 -7.57
CA GLY A 79 -2.11 8.82 -7.50
C GLY A 79 -2.04 7.32 -7.16
N ALA A 80 -3.07 6.77 -6.52
CA ALA A 80 -3.16 5.34 -6.25
C ALA A 80 -3.62 4.53 -7.46
N ARG A 81 -4.54 5.11 -8.28
CA ARG A 81 -5.02 4.46 -9.52
C ARG A 81 -3.94 4.24 -10.55
N ASP A 82 -2.90 5.08 -10.53
CA ASP A 82 -1.77 4.93 -11.45
C ASP A 82 -0.85 3.78 -11.04
N LEU A 83 -0.91 3.33 -9.78
CA LEU A 83 -0.06 2.31 -9.21
C LEU A 83 -0.76 0.96 -9.06
N ILE A 84 -2.03 0.96 -8.68
CA ILE A 84 -2.79 -0.24 -8.34
C ILE A 84 -3.75 -0.62 -9.47
N ILE A 85 -3.61 -1.82 -9.99
CA ILE A 85 -4.60 -2.47 -10.84
C ILE A 85 -5.58 -3.18 -9.90
N ASP A 86 -6.77 -2.58 -9.72
CA ASP A 86 -7.76 -3.07 -8.75
C ASP A 86 -8.15 -4.53 -8.99
N GLY A 87 -8.09 -5.31 -7.93
CA GLY A 87 -8.38 -6.75 -7.96
C GLY A 87 -7.26 -7.62 -8.55
N VAL A 88 -6.13 -7.04 -8.99
CA VAL A 88 -4.97 -7.75 -9.56
C VAL A 88 -3.71 -7.51 -8.77
N THR A 89 -3.30 -6.26 -8.60
CA THR A 89 -2.07 -5.91 -7.85
C THR A 89 -2.36 -5.35 -6.45
N GLY A 90 -3.63 -5.24 -6.07
CA GLY A 90 -4.09 -4.71 -4.80
C GLY A 90 -5.59 -4.42 -4.85
N LEU A 91 -6.09 -3.71 -3.86
CA LEU A 91 -7.48 -3.26 -3.81
C LEU A 91 -7.57 -1.74 -3.69
N LEU A 92 -8.50 -1.15 -4.44
CA LEU A 92 -8.86 0.25 -4.34
C LEU A 92 -10.20 0.41 -3.59
N VAL A 93 -10.18 1.14 -2.49
CA VAL A 93 -11.36 1.38 -1.64
C VAL A 93 -11.80 2.85 -1.77
N PRO A 94 -13.09 3.15 -1.90
CA PRO A 94 -13.56 4.54 -1.93
C PRO A 94 -13.06 5.34 -0.73
N PRO A 95 -12.74 6.64 -0.90
CA PRO A 95 -12.43 7.53 0.21
C PRO A 95 -13.53 7.55 1.27
N SER A 96 -13.17 7.83 2.51
CA SER A 96 -14.10 7.94 3.65
C SER A 96 -15.03 6.73 3.82
N SER A 97 -14.55 5.53 3.52
CA SER A 97 -15.35 4.30 3.56
C SER A 97 -14.71 3.24 4.47
N PRO A 98 -14.67 3.46 5.80
CA PRO A 98 -13.99 2.56 6.72
C PRO A 98 -14.59 1.16 6.74
N GLN A 99 -15.90 1.01 6.53
CA GLN A 99 -16.56 -0.30 6.45
C GLN A 99 -16.08 -1.10 5.23
N LYS A 100 -15.91 -0.44 4.07
CA LYS A 100 -15.37 -1.09 2.87
C LYS A 100 -13.89 -1.42 3.04
N MET A 101 -13.13 -0.54 3.70
CA MET A 101 -11.73 -0.82 4.03
C MET A 101 -11.63 -2.07 4.92
N ALA A 102 -12.40 -2.16 5.99
CA ALA A 102 -12.43 -3.32 6.87
C ALA A 102 -12.87 -4.60 6.15
N ALA A 103 -13.86 -4.52 5.27
CA ALA A 103 -14.29 -5.66 4.45
C ALA A 103 -13.18 -6.14 3.49
N SER A 104 -12.47 -5.20 2.86
CA SER A 104 -11.33 -5.51 1.97
C SER A 104 -10.18 -6.17 2.73
N ILE A 105 -9.84 -5.66 3.92
CA ILE A 105 -8.82 -6.26 4.79
C ILE A 105 -9.20 -7.71 5.12
N ARG A 106 -10.43 -7.92 5.59
CA ARG A 106 -10.93 -9.26 5.93
C ARG A 106 -10.87 -10.19 4.73
N SER A 107 -11.31 -9.74 3.57
CA SER A 107 -11.34 -10.56 2.34
C SER A 107 -9.96 -11.05 1.89
N LEU A 108 -8.89 -10.34 2.24
CA LEU A 108 -7.53 -10.77 1.95
C LEU A 108 -6.94 -11.63 3.06
N ILE A 109 -7.15 -11.26 4.33
CA ILE A 109 -6.64 -12.04 5.46
C ILE A 109 -7.27 -13.43 5.50
N ASP A 110 -8.57 -13.55 5.19
CA ASP A 110 -9.28 -14.81 5.16
C ASP A 110 -8.97 -15.65 3.89
N ASN A 111 -8.18 -15.12 2.96
CA ASN A 111 -7.81 -15.82 1.73
C ASN A 111 -6.29 -15.71 1.44
N PRO A 112 -5.46 -16.57 2.06
CA PRO A 112 -4.01 -16.54 1.90
C PRO A 112 -3.53 -16.70 0.45
N GLU A 113 -4.22 -17.51 -0.36
CA GLU A 113 -3.86 -17.71 -1.78
C GLU A 113 -4.01 -16.41 -2.57
N ARG A 114 -5.09 -15.67 -2.33
CA ARG A 114 -5.31 -14.37 -2.96
C ARG A 114 -4.30 -13.32 -2.48
N LEU A 115 -3.95 -13.36 -1.20
CA LEU A 115 -2.93 -12.49 -0.62
C LEU A 115 -1.58 -12.71 -1.31
N GLU A 116 -1.16 -13.97 -1.48
CA GLU A 116 0.08 -14.34 -2.16
C GLU A 116 0.06 -13.96 -3.66
N ALA A 117 -1.06 -14.20 -4.34
CA ALA A 117 -1.24 -13.80 -5.74
C ALA A 117 -1.07 -12.29 -5.92
N PHE A 118 -1.66 -11.47 -5.02
CA PHE A 118 -1.49 -10.02 -5.04
C PHE A 118 -0.06 -9.59 -4.75
N ALA A 119 0.61 -10.23 -3.79
CA ALA A 119 2.01 -9.97 -3.46
C ALA A 119 2.92 -10.15 -4.68
N LYS A 120 2.75 -11.24 -5.40
CA LYS A 120 3.51 -11.55 -6.62
C LYS A 120 3.20 -10.56 -7.73
N ALA A 121 1.92 -10.38 -8.07
CA ALA A 121 1.49 -9.51 -9.15
C ALA A 121 1.89 -8.05 -8.92
N SER A 122 1.79 -7.56 -7.69
CA SER A 122 2.18 -6.19 -7.34
C SER A 122 3.68 -5.96 -7.53
N ARG A 123 4.52 -6.91 -7.13
CA ARG A 123 5.97 -6.80 -7.33
C ARG A 123 6.36 -6.86 -8.79
N GLU A 124 5.77 -7.76 -9.57
CA GLU A 124 6.02 -7.86 -11.01
C GLU A 124 5.66 -6.56 -11.71
N HIS A 125 4.47 -6.02 -11.44
CA HIS A 125 4.01 -4.76 -12.00
C HIS A 125 4.93 -3.58 -11.67
N ILE A 126 5.31 -3.41 -10.39
CA ILE A 126 6.16 -2.27 -9.99
C ILE A 126 7.57 -2.36 -10.60
N ILE A 127 8.12 -3.56 -10.77
CA ILE A 127 9.43 -3.74 -11.39
C ILE A 127 9.36 -3.46 -12.89
N GLN A 128 8.30 -3.91 -13.58
CA GLN A 128 8.15 -3.73 -15.01
C GLN A 128 7.89 -2.28 -15.39
N ASP A 129 6.95 -1.61 -14.70
CA ASP A 129 6.41 -0.34 -15.16
C ASP A 129 6.97 0.87 -14.41
N PHE A 130 7.53 0.68 -13.20
CA PHE A 130 7.97 1.78 -12.33
C PHE A 130 9.44 1.68 -11.89
N SER A 131 10.24 0.79 -12.48
CA SER A 131 11.67 0.74 -12.22
C SER A 131 12.40 1.92 -12.86
N VAL A 132 13.61 2.22 -12.37
CA VAL A 132 14.49 3.23 -12.97
C VAL A 132 14.73 2.93 -14.46
N LYS A 133 14.86 1.64 -14.82
CA LYS A 133 15.00 1.21 -16.19
C LYS A 133 13.77 1.55 -17.02
N ALA A 134 12.54 1.27 -16.55
CA ALA A 134 11.30 1.59 -17.24
C ALA A 134 11.18 3.11 -17.49
N TYR A 135 11.51 3.93 -16.49
CA TYR A 135 11.53 5.39 -16.63
C TYR A 135 12.54 5.86 -17.68
N THR A 136 13.78 5.37 -17.62
CA THR A 136 14.84 5.75 -18.59
C THR A 136 14.49 5.36 -20.01
N ASP A 137 13.97 4.16 -20.22
CA ASP A 137 13.53 3.67 -21.54
C ASP A 137 12.36 4.50 -22.08
N GLY A 138 11.39 4.85 -21.22
CA GLY A 138 10.27 5.73 -21.56
C GLY A 138 10.72 7.12 -22.02
N PHE A 139 11.60 7.77 -21.26
CA PHE A 139 12.19 9.06 -21.64
C PHE A 139 12.99 8.97 -22.92
N ALA A 140 13.85 7.96 -23.07
CA ALA A 140 14.62 7.77 -24.28
C ALA A 140 13.71 7.62 -25.52
N THR A 141 12.60 6.91 -25.40
CA THR A 141 11.62 6.75 -26.46
C THR A 141 10.94 8.08 -26.80
N LEU A 142 10.52 8.84 -25.79
CA LEU A 142 9.94 10.17 -25.97
C LEU A 142 10.89 11.12 -26.69
N PHE A 143 12.13 11.21 -26.25
CA PHE A 143 13.13 12.09 -26.90
C PHE A 143 13.42 11.71 -28.34
N ARG A 144 13.45 10.40 -28.66
CA ARG A 144 13.60 9.94 -30.04
C ARG A 144 12.42 10.31 -30.92
N SER A 145 11.19 10.30 -30.39
CA SER A 145 9.99 10.68 -31.15
C SER A 145 9.97 12.18 -31.49
N ILE A 146 10.38 13.04 -30.53
CA ILE A 146 10.46 14.50 -30.74
C ILE A 146 11.52 14.85 -31.81
N LYS A 147 12.63 14.11 -31.88
CA LYS A 147 13.71 14.38 -32.83
C LYS A 147 13.37 14.01 -34.28
N LYS A 148 12.27 13.26 -34.50
CA LYS A 148 11.79 12.83 -35.83
C LYS A 148 10.64 13.72 -36.35
N ALA A 149 10.12 14.63 -35.55
CA ALA A 149 9.12 15.62 -35.92
C ALA A 149 9.81 16.94 -36.33
#